data_51928a4a2d1a8dd9cfb921f05a973fb4
#
_entry.id   51928a4a2d1a8dd9cfb921f05a973fb4
#
_cell.length_a   1.000
_cell.length_b   1.000
_cell.length_c   1.000
_cell.angle_alpha   90.00
_cell.angle_beta   90.00
_cell.angle_gamma   90.00
#
_symmetry.space_group_name_H-M   'P 1'
#
loop_
_entity.id
_entity.type
_entity.pdbx_description
1 polymer ?
#
loop_
_entity_poly.entity_id
_entity_poly.type
_entity_poly.pdbx_seq_one_letter_code
_entity_poly.pdbx_strand_id
1 'polypeptide(L)'
;KNIKSFEIGSDFPSGIYAKLLSKGWKINLTQKNNFPERRIKNEDEVKNIAYSQRAAASGVNVAMKMISCSSIGTQGKLYDSHGIITSERVRESIQIELLKFGCIGRDVIVACGDQSIDPHERGFGPLLAHNSIILDVFPRSEKSGYWGDITRTVCKGAAPLDLKKMFSAVFLAQKKALSHIRAGISSDEVHQRVCDSLKKSGFETGEVNGINYGFFHGTGHGVGLDIHEAPRIGKSGEILRSGDVVTVEPGL
;
A
#
# COMPACT_ATOMS: atom_id res chain seq x y z
N LYS A 1 32.42 -30.01 4.57
CA LYS A 1 31.76 -30.20 3.25
C LYS A 1 32.09 -28.98 2.41
N ASN A 2 32.78 -29.16 1.26
CA ASN A 2 33.03 -28.06 0.31
C ASN A 2 31.72 -27.75 -0.44
N ILE A 3 31.01 -26.71 0.00
CA ILE A 3 29.88 -26.18 -0.74
C ILE A 3 30.45 -25.44 -1.95
N LYS A 4 30.11 -25.91 -3.18
CA LYS A 4 30.57 -25.28 -4.43
C LYS A 4 29.43 -24.72 -5.27
N SER A 5 28.18 -24.86 -4.82
CA SER A 5 27.01 -24.32 -5.49
C SER A 5 25.98 -23.85 -4.49
N PHE A 6 25.23 -22.80 -4.84
CA PHE A 6 24.08 -22.30 -4.07
C PHE A 6 23.08 -21.60 -4.98
N GLU A 7 21.88 -21.45 -4.49
CA GLU A 7 20.81 -20.69 -5.14
C GLU A 7 20.74 -19.28 -4.59
N ILE A 8 20.45 -18.32 -5.46
CA ILE A 8 20.26 -16.89 -5.10
C ILE A 8 19.03 -16.35 -5.80
N GLY A 9 18.37 -15.36 -5.20
CA GLY A 9 17.29 -14.61 -5.82
C GLY A 9 17.76 -13.73 -6.98
N SER A 10 16.83 -13.29 -7.81
CA SER A 10 17.11 -12.39 -8.93
C SER A 10 17.54 -10.98 -8.50
N ASP A 11 17.27 -10.61 -7.25
CA ASP A 11 17.64 -9.33 -6.61
C ASP A 11 19.04 -9.34 -5.99
N PHE A 12 19.77 -10.47 -6.11
CA PHE A 12 21.12 -10.58 -5.55
C PHE A 12 22.09 -9.60 -6.22
N PRO A 13 22.93 -8.87 -5.44
CA PRO A 13 23.81 -7.85 -5.97
C PRO A 13 24.74 -8.35 -7.07
N SER A 14 24.61 -7.77 -8.29
CA SER A 14 25.34 -8.22 -9.50
C SER A 14 26.87 -8.22 -9.35
N GLY A 15 27.44 -7.26 -8.60
CA GLY A 15 28.87 -7.21 -8.33
C GLY A 15 29.36 -8.39 -7.48
N ILE A 16 28.57 -8.82 -6.50
CA ILE A 16 28.89 -9.99 -5.68
C ILE A 16 28.73 -11.27 -6.52
N TYR A 17 27.66 -11.36 -7.33
CA TYR A 17 27.43 -12.46 -8.25
C TYR A 17 28.63 -12.66 -9.21
N ALA A 18 29.08 -11.61 -9.88
CA ALA A 18 30.22 -11.67 -10.79
C ALA A 18 31.51 -12.11 -10.07
N LYS A 19 31.75 -11.59 -8.85
CA LYS A 19 32.91 -11.96 -8.04
C LYS A 19 32.88 -13.43 -7.61
N LEU A 20 31.72 -13.98 -7.31
CA LEU A 20 31.57 -15.40 -6.95
C LEU A 20 31.79 -16.30 -8.15
N LEU A 21 31.24 -15.95 -9.32
CA LEU A 21 31.48 -16.67 -10.58
C LEU A 21 32.96 -16.69 -10.95
N SER A 22 33.67 -15.56 -10.82
CA SER A 22 35.11 -15.48 -11.12
C SER A 22 35.96 -16.36 -10.20
N LYS A 23 35.45 -16.70 -9.01
CA LYS A 23 36.06 -17.63 -8.06
C LYS A 23 35.66 -19.10 -8.27
N GLY A 24 34.94 -19.39 -9.35
CA GLY A 24 34.55 -20.75 -9.72
C GLY A 24 33.34 -21.30 -8.93
N TRP A 25 32.52 -20.43 -8.30
CA TRP A 25 31.32 -20.86 -7.64
C TRP A 25 30.23 -21.14 -8.69
N LYS A 26 29.52 -22.24 -8.50
CA LYS A 26 28.32 -22.54 -9.30
C LYS A 26 27.10 -21.88 -8.64
N ILE A 27 26.46 -20.93 -9.34
CA ILE A 27 25.33 -20.17 -8.82
C ILE A 27 24.12 -20.41 -9.71
N ASN A 28 23.01 -20.84 -9.12
CA ASN A 28 21.75 -21.01 -9.78
C ASN A 28 20.82 -19.86 -9.36
N LEU A 29 20.24 -19.16 -10.35
CA LEU A 29 19.20 -18.17 -10.09
C LEU A 29 17.87 -18.90 -9.82
N THR A 30 17.17 -18.48 -8.80
CA THR A 30 15.85 -19.00 -8.48
C THR A 30 14.82 -17.86 -8.47
N GLN A 31 13.63 -18.20 -8.97
CA GLN A 31 12.44 -17.32 -8.84
C GLN A 31 11.68 -17.61 -7.51
N LYS A 32 12.09 -18.63 -6.78
CA LYS A 32 11.48 -18.98 -5.51
C LYS A 32 11.92 -17.99 -4.43
N ASN A 33 11.00 -17.68 -3.50
CA ASN A 33 11.36 -16.95 -2.30
C ASN A 33 12.42 -17.74 -1.53
N ASN A 34 13.57 -17.11 -1.27
CA ASN A 34 14.68 -17.74 -0.55
C ASN A 34 14.35 -17.99 0.93
N PHE A 35 13.34 -17.30 1.47
CA PHE A 35 12.91 -17.38 2.86
C PHE A 35 11.38 -17.57 2.94
N PRO A 36 10.86 -18.73 2.53
CA PRO A 36 9.41 -18.99 2.50
C PRO A 36 8.77 -18.96 3.89
N GLU A 37 9.55 -19.16 4.95
CA GLU A 37 9.15 -19.08 6.35
C GLU A 37 8.67 -17.67 6.75
N ARG A 38 9.14 -16.62 6.08
CA ARG A 38 8.70 -15.22 6.31
C ARG A 38 7.21 -15.02 6.10
N ARG A 39 6.58 -15.86 5.28
CA ARG A 39 5.17 -15.73 4.96
C ARG A 39 4.28 -15.92 6.19
N ILE A 40 4.58 -16.96 7.00
CA ILE A 40 3.77 -17.32 8.18
C ILE A 40 4.34 -16.60 9.39
N LYS A 41 3.62 -15.62 9.91
CA LYS A 41 4.06 -14.78 11.04
C LYS A 41 3.75 -15.48 12.36
N ASN A 42 4.73 -15.49 13.25
CA ASN A 42 4.54 -15.83 14.65
C ASN A 42 3.94 -14.64 15.42
N GLU A 43 3.60 -14.84 16.68
CA GLU A 43 2.96 -13.81 17.51
C GLU A 43 3.79 -12.54 17.68
N ASP A 44 5.12 -12.65 17.78
CA ASP A 44 5.99 -11.49 17.96
C ASP A 44 6.16 -10.69 16.67
N GLU A 45 6.19 -11.36 15.53
CA GLU A 45 6.16 -10.72 14.21
C GLU A 45 4.84 -9.99 13.98
N VAL A 46 3.70 -10.58 14.35
CA VAL A 46 2.38 -9.92 14.31
C VAL A 46 2.36 -8.68 15.22
N LYS A 47 2.92 -8.73 16.44
CA LYS A 47 3.03 -7.57 17.34
C LYS A 47 3.89 -6.47 16.72
N ASN A 48 4.99 -6.81 16.05
CA ASN A 48 5.85 -5.86 15.38
C ASN A 48 5.15 -5.17 14.19
N ILE A 49 4.43 -5.93 13.35
CA ILE A 49 3.60 -5.37 12.27
C ILE A 49 2.52 -4.46 12.86
N ALA A 50 1.81 -4.91 13.90
CA ALA A 50 0.77 -4.12 14.56
C ALA A 50 1.33 -2.82 15.17
N TYR A 51 2.59 -2.81 15.62
CA TYR A 51 3.25 -1.59 16.09
C TYR A 51 3.43 -0.58 14.95
N SER A 52 3.99 -1.01 13.82
CA SER A 52 4.17 -0.17 12.63
C SER A 52 2.82 0.28 12.05
N GLN A 53 1.79 -0.57 12.11
CA GLN A 53 0.42 -0.23 11.73
C GLN A 53 -0.17 0.89 12.61
N ARG A 54 0.10 0.89 13.92
CA ARG A 54 -0.31 2.00 14.80
C ARG A 54 0.42 3.30 14.45
N ALA A 55 1.70 3.23 14.08
CA ALA A 55 2.43 4.39 13.60
C ALA A 55 1.81 4.95 12.30
N ALA A 56 1.50 4.07 11.34
CA ALA A 56 0.81 4.44 10.09
C ALA A 56 -0.54 5.12 10.39
N ALA A 57 -1.35 4.54 11.26
CA ALA A 57 -2.64 5.12 11.66
C ALA A 57 -2.50 6.49 12.33
N SER A 58 -1.46 6.69 13.16
CA SER A 58 -1.16 7.99 13.77
C SER A 58 -0.78 9.03 12.72
N GLY A 59 0.07 8.66 11.75
CA GLY A 59 0.45 9.52 10.63
C GLY A 59 -0.76 9.95 9.79
N VAL A 60 -1.64 9.02 9.45
CA VAL A 60 -2.91 9.32 8.75
C VAL A 60 -3.80 10.26 9.57
N ASN A 61 -3.91 10.03 10.88
CA ASN A 61 -4.73 10.89 11.75
C ASN A 61 -4.20 12.34 11.81
N VAL A 62 -2.88 12.55 11.83
CA VAL A 62 -2.28 13.88 11.76
C VAL A 62 -2.65 14.56 10.44
N ALA A 63 -2.52 13.87 9.31
CA ALA A 63 -2.90 14.39 8.00
C ALA A 63 -4.41 14.72 7.93
N MET A 64 -5.26 13.83 8.39
CA MET A 64 -6.71 14.04 8.42
C MET A 64 -7.10 15.25 9.29
N LYS A 65 -6.45 15.42 10.45
CA LYS A 65 -6.66 16.58 11.32
C LYS A 65 -6.24 17.87 10.62
N MET A 66 -5.08 17.89 9.97
CA MET A 66 -4.59 19.05 9.22
C MET A 66 -5.57 19.44 8.11
N ILE A 67 -6.06 18.46 7.32
CA ILE A 67 -7.04 18.68 6.25
C ILE A 67 -8.40 19.12 6.83
N SER A 68 -8.91 18.47 7.87
CA SER A 68 -10.22 18.78 8.44
C SER A 68 -10.27 20.17 9.09
N CYS A 69 -9.20 20.61 9.74
CA CYS A 69 -9.10 21.92 10.36
C CYS A 69 -8.79 23.06 9.37
N SER A 70 -8.49 22.75 8.10
CA SER A 70 -8.20 23.76 7.09
C SER A 70 -9.42 24.59 6.71
N SER A 71 -9.18 25.81 6.22
CA SER A 71 -10.16 26.64 5.52
C SER A 71 -10.04 26.46 4.01
N ILE A 72 -11.14 26.65 3.29
CA ILE A 72 -11.17 26.66 1.82
C ILE A 72 -10.99 28.11 1.38
N GLY A 73 -9.91 28.39 0.66
CA GLY A 73 -9.61 29.72 0.16
C GLY A 73 -9.81 29.87 -1.35
N THR A 74 -9.10 30.80 -1.95
CA THR A 74 -9.20 31.09 -3.39
C THR A 74 -8.83 29.87 -4.23
N GLN A 75 -9.53 29.69 -5.34
CA GLN A 75 -9.35 28.56 -6.27
C GLN A 75 -9.50 27.17 -5.60
N GLY A 76 -10.25 27.09 -4.49
CA GLY A 76 -10.46 25.84 -3.77
C GLY A 76 -9.23 25.34 -2.98
N LYS A 77 -8.14 26.09 -2.91
CA LYS A 77 -6.95 25.68 -2.17
C LYS A 77 -7.22 25.61 -0.66
N LEU A 78 -6.61 24.65 0.02
CA LEU A 78 -6.71 24.50 1.47
C LEU A 78 -5.66 25.35 2.19
N TYR A 79 -6.07 26.01 3.27
CA TYR A 79 -5.22 26.89 4.07
C TYR A 79 -5.32 26.58 5.56
N ASP A 80 -4.21 26.75 6.24
CA ASP A 80 -4.13 26.85 7.71
C ASP A 80 -3.44 28.17 8.13
N SER A 81 -3.09 28.30 9.42
CA SER A 81 -2.38 29.47 9.95
C SER A 81 -0.98 29.70 9.35
N HIS A 82 -0.41 28.70 8.68
CA HIS A 82 0.92 28.74 8.06
C HIS A 82 0.84 28.92 6.53
N GLY A 83 -0.36 29.12 5.97
CA GLY A 83 -0.57 29.35 4.54
C GLY A 83 -1.18 28.15 3.82
N ILE A 84 -0.85 28.00 2.52
CA ILE A 84 -1.41 26.91 1.68
C ILE A 84 -0.96 25.55 2.20
N ILE A 85 -1.90 24.62 2.35
CA ILE A 85 -1.61 23.23 2.66
C ILE A 85 -1.28 22.52 1.33
N THR A 86 -0.08 21.95 1.28
CA THR A 86 0.41 21.19 0.12
C THR A 86 0.65 19.73 0.47
N SER A 87 0.74 18.89 -0.54
CA SER A 87 1.11 17.46 -0.40
C SER A 87 2.42 17.32 0.40
N GLU A 88 3.42 18.16 0.13
CA GLU A 88 4.72 18.16 0.80
C GLU A 88 4.59 18.45 2.30
N ARG A 89 3.82 19.49 2.67
CA ARG A 89 3.61 19.86 4.07
C ARG A 89 2.88 18.76 4.86
N VAL A 90 1.90 18.11 4.22
CA VAL A 90 1.20 17.00 4.85
C VAL A 90 2.15 15.80 5.02
N ARG A 91 2.95 15.46 4.00
CA ARG A 91 3.98 14.41 4.12
C ARG A 91 4.98 14.70 5.22
N GLU A 92 5.47 15.94 5.33
CA GLU A 92 6.36 16.36 6.41
C GLU A 92 5.73 16.11 7.78
N SER A 93 4.49 16.51 7.97
CA SER A 93 3.75 16.31 9.22
C SER A 93 3.57 14.82 9.55
N ILE A 94 3.27 13.98 8.54
CA ILE A 94 3.21 12.53 8.68
C ILE A 94 4.57 11.97 9.12
N GLN A 95 5.66 12.35 8.44
CA GLN A 95 7.01 11.86 8.74
C GLN A 95 7.46 12.22 10.17
N ILE A 96 7.18 13.45 10.61
CA ILE A 96 7.46 13.88 11.99
C ILE A 96 6.70 12.99 12.99
N GLU A 97 5.44 12.67 12.70
CA GLU A 97 4.65 11.78 13.56
C GLU A 97 5.22 10.36 13.59
N LEU A 98 5.59 9.80 12.43
CA LEU A 98 6.19 8.48 12.33
C LEU A 98 7.50 8.36 13.11
N LEU A 99 8.33 9.41 13.10
CA LEU A 99 9.59 9.45 13.87
C LEU A 99 9.36 9.32 15.38
N LYS A 100 8.24 9.82 15.93
CA LYS A 100 7.90 9.64 17.35
C LYS A 100 7.71 8.16 17.73
N PHE A 101 7.35 7.32 16.74
CA PHE A 101 7.26 5.87 16.88
C PHE A 101 8.57 5.15 16.55
N GLY A 102 9.66 5.86 16.21
CA GLY A 102 10.88 5.24 15.69
C GLY A 102 10.63 4.50 14.37
N CYS A 103 9.70 5.01 13.57
CA CYS A 103 9.37 4.48 12.24
C CYS A 103 9.73 5.49 11.14
N ILE A 104 10.09 4.99 9.97
CA ILE A 104 10.41 5.80 8.78
C ILE A 104 9.43 5.47 7.66
N GLY A 105 8.80 6.51 7.09
CA GLY A 105 7.94 6.42 5.89
C GLY A 105 8.57 7.20 4.74
N ARG A 106 9.40 6.55 3.91
CA ARG A 106 10.14 7.26 2.83
C ARG A 106 9.26 7.73 1.69
N ASP A 107 8.30 6.92 1.29
CA ASP A 107 7.53 7.09 0.06
C ASP A 107 6.04 7.36 0.30
N VAL A 108 5.72 7.99 1.44
CA VAL A 108 4.36 8.41 1.79
C VAL A 108 3.70 9.16 0.63
N ILE A 109 2.49 8.76 0.28
CA ILE A 109 1.68 9.35 -0.78
C ILE A 109 0.65 10.31 -0.15
N VAL A 110 0.58 11.52 -0.71
CA VAL A 110 -0.48 12.51 -0.44
C VAL A 110 -0.88 13.08 -1.80
N ALA A 111 -1.76 12.39 -2.52
CA ALA A 111 -2.14 12.72 -3.89
C ALA A 111 -3.54 13.34 -3.93
N CYS A 112 -3.70 14.48 -4.63
CA CYS A 112 -4.96 15.22 -4.69
C CYS A 112 -5.51 15.29 -6.12
N GLY A 113 -6.80 15.01 -6.28
CA GLY A 113 -7.50 15.08 -7.57
C GLY A 113 -6.89 14.12 -8.59
N ASP A 114 -6.56 14.61 -9.79
CA ASP A 114 -6.05 13.79 -10.90
C ASP A 114 -4.73 13.09 -10.58
N GLN A 115 -3.95 13.60 -9.63
CA GLN A 115 -2.73 12.92 -9.17
C GLN A 115 -3.05 11.57 -8.51
N SER A 116 -4.24 11.39 -7.96
CA SER A 116 -4.65 10.15 -7.30
C SER A 116 -5.02 9.00 -8.27
N ILE A 117 -4.96 9.24 -9.58
CA ILE A 117 -5.20 8.23 -10.61
C ILE A 117 -4.04 7.23 -10.71
N ASP A 118 -2.80 7.72 -10.55
CA ASP A 118 -1.62 6.84 -10.46
C ASP A 118 -1.37 6.45 -9.00
N PRO A 119 -1.48 5.15 -8.65
CA PRO A 119 -1.28 4.69 -7.28
C PRO A 119 0.15 4.90 -6.76
N HIS A 120 1.13 5.21 -7.63
CA HIS A 120 2.51 5.48 -7.25
C HIS A 120 2.87 6.97 -7.25
N GLU A 121 1.96 7.86 -7.68
CA GLU A 121 2.18 9.30 -7.65
C GLU A 121 2.16 9.81 -6.21
N ARG A 122 3.30 10.32 -5.74
CA ARG A 122 3.45 10.82 -4.36
C ARG A 122 2.64 12.07 -4.07
N GLY A 123 2.15 12.74 -5.11
CA GLY A 123 1.46 14.00 -5.03
C GLY A 123 2.39 15.20 -4.83
N PHE A 124 1.96 16.37 -5.30
CA PHE A 124 2.70 17.63 -5.18
C PHE A 124 1.76 18.84 -5.19
N GLY A 125 2.24 19.95 -4.63
CA GLY A 125 1.55 21.23 -4.66
C GLY A 125 0.29 21.30 -3.79
N PRO A 126 -0.58 22.30 -4.00
CA PRO A 126 -1.71 22.60 -3.17
C PRO A 126 -2.75 21.48 -3.12
N LEU A 127 -3.25 21.16 -1.93
CA LEU A 127 -4.45 20.34 -1.78
C LEU A 127 -5.69 21.18 -2.09
N LEU A 128 -6.64 20.58 -2.79
CA LEU A 128 -7.86 21.22 -3.26
C LEU A 128 -9.10 20.68 -2.57
N ALA A 129 -10.00 21.58 -2.22
CA ALA A 129 -11.33 21.24 -1.74
C ALA A 129 -12.15 20.56 -2.84
N HIS A 130 -13.14 19.76 -2.43
CA HIS A 130 -14.07 19.03 -3.31
C HIS A 130 -13.42 17.95 -4.19
N ASN A 131 -12.14 17.65 -3.98
CA ASN A 131 -11.39 16.61 -4.66
C ASN A 131 -11.07 15.44 -3.72
N SER A 132 -10.74 14.28 -4.29
CA SER A 132 -10.10 13.19 -3.56
C SER A 132 -8.74 13.63 -3.05
N ILE A 133 -8.39 13.24 -1.84
CA ILE A 133 -7.05 13.32 -1.30
C ILE A 133 -6.73 11.92 -0.77
N ILE A 134 -5.84 11.21 -1.45
CA ILE A 134 -5.36 9.91 -1.02
C ILE A 134 -4.18 10.12 -0.07
N LEU A 135 -4.28 9.48 1.08
CA LEU A 135 -3.25 9.41 2.11
C LEU A 135 -2.82 7.95 2.21
N ASP A 136 -1.64 7.62 1.71
CA ASP A 136 -1.09 6.28 1.77
C ASP A 136 0.22 6.28 2.55
N VAL A 137 0.22 5.57 3.70
CA VAL A 137 1.24 5.67 4.73
C VAL A 137 1.71 4.30 5.14
N PHE A 138 2.91 3.93 4.72
CA PHE A 138 3.51 2.62 4.93
C PHE A 138 4.90 2.74 5.60
N PRO A 139 4.94 2.95 6.93
CA PRO A 139 6.18 3.09 7.68
C PRO A 139 6.83 1.76 8.00
N ARG A 140 8.16 1.78 8.09
CA ARG A 140 8.98 0.69 8.61
C ARG A 140 9.53 1.05 9.98
N SER A 141 9.40 0.15 10.95
CA SER A 141 10.03 0.30 12.26
C SER A 141 11.54 0.11 12.15
N GLU A 142 12.32 1.08 12.63
CA GLU A 142 13.78 0.98 12.68
C GLU A 142 14.27 -0.11 13.66
N LYS A 143 13.51 -0.34 14.73
CA LYS A 143 13.84 -1.34 15.75
C LYS A 143 13.59 -2.77 15.28
N SER A 144 12.44 -3.03 14.66
CA SER A 144 12.03 -4.39 14.33
C SER A 144 12.19 -4.73 12.84
N GLY A 145 12.26 -3.71 11.97
CA GLY A 145 12.30 -3.87 10.53
C GLY A 145 10.96 -4.17 9.87
N TYR A 146 9.88 -4.36 10.64
CA TYR A 146 8.54 -4.66 10.11
C TYR A 146 7.83 -3.42 9.62
N TRP A 147 7.03 -3.60 8.56
CA TRP A 147 6.21 -2.56 7.94
C TRP A 147 4.79 -2.54 8.52
N GLY A 148 4.17 -1.36 8.45
CA GLY A 148 2.74 -1.17 8.53
C GLY A 148 2.26 -0.54 7.23
N ASP A 149 0.95 -0.57 6.95
CA ASP A 149 0.40 -0.12 5.69
C ASP A 149 -1.06 0.32 5.85
N ILE A 150 -1.37 1.56 5.49
CA ILE A 150 -2.73 2.09 5.58
C ILE A 150 -3.00 3.17 4.54
N THR A 151 -4.02 2.97 3.73
CA THR A 151 -4.51 3.98 2.79
C THR A 151 -5.86 4.53 3.23
N ARG A 152 -6.05 5.85 3.12
CA ARG A 152 -7.33 6.53 3.33
C ARG A 152 -7.57 7.58 2.26
N THR A 153 -8.80 7.63 1.76
CA THR A 153 -9.27 8.71 0.88
C THR A 153 -10.14 9.67 1.68
N VAL A 154 -9.79 10.95 1.63
CA VAL A 154 -10.53 12.03 2.29
C VAL A 154 -10.88 13.13 1.30
N CYS A 155 -11.88 13.96 1.65
CA CYS A 155 -12.27 15.12 0.87
C CYS A 155 -12.62 16.27 1.82
N LYS A 156 -12.06 17.46 1.60
CA LYS A 156 -12.46 18.68 2.29
C LYS A 156 -13.58 19.37 1.53
N GLY A 157 -14.67 19.70 2.21
CA GLY A 157 -15.87 20.29 1.60
C GLY A 157 -16.82 19.22 1.05
N ALA A 158 -17.64 19.58 0.08
CA ALA A 158 -18.64 18.69 -0.54
C ALA A 158 -17.98 17.83 -1.63
N ALA A 159 -17.88 16.53 -1.41
CA ALA A 159 -17.39 15.62 -2.44
C ALA A 159 -18.40 15.55 -3.62
N PRO A 160 -17.94 15.57 -4.88
CA PRO A 160 -18.75 15.34 -6.05
C PRO A 160 -19.51 14.01 -5.99
N LEU A 161 -20.64 13.92 -6.69
CA LEU A 161 -21.48 12.73 -6.63
C LEU A 161 -20.75 11.48 -7.13
N ASP A 162 -19.98 11.61 -8.19
CA ASP A 162 -19.25 10.47 -8.76
C ASP A 162 -18.14 9.99 -7.83
N LEU A 163 -17.42 10.90 -7.17
CA LEU A 163 -16.42 10.53 -6.13
C LEU A 163 -17.09 9.78 -4.97
N LYS A 164 -18.30 10.18 -4.54
CA LYS A 164 -19.07 9.45 -3.52
C LYS A 164 -19.48 8.06 -3.98
N LYS A 165 -19.86 7.91 -5.25
CA LYS A 165 -20.20 6.60 -5.84
C LYS A 165 -18.97 5.69 -5.87
N MET A 166 -17.82 6.20 -6.34
CA MET A 166 -16.55 5.47 -6.35
C MET A 166 -16.15 5.01 -4.94
N PHE A 167 -16.14 5.94 -3.98
CA PHE A 167 -15.84 5.63 -2.59
C PHE A 167 -16.75 4.53 -2.01
N SER A 168 -18.06 4.64 -2.27
CA SER A 168 -19.04 3.65 -1.79
C SER A 168 -18.82 2.28 -2.42
N ALA A 169 -18.47 2.23 -3.71
CA ALA A 169 -18.18 0.99 -4.42
C ALA A 169 -16.92 0.30 -3.87
N VAL A 170 -15.83 1.06 -3.70
CA VAL A 170 -14.57 0.57 -3.14
C VAL A 170 -14.79 0.08 -1.70
N PHE A 171 -15.47 0.85 -0.86
CA PHE A 171 -15.75 0.47 0.52
C PHE A 171 -16.58 -0.82 0.61
N LEU A 172 -17.59 -0.99 -0.26
CA LEU A 172 -18.39 -2.22 -0.32
C LEU A 172 -17.55 -3.41 -0.78
N ALA A 173 -16.71 -3.22 -1.79
CA ALA A 173 -15.82 -4.26 -2.30
C ALA A 173 -14.81 -4.70 -1.22
N GLN A 174 -14.20 -3.75 -0.50
CA GLN A 174 -13.29 -4.03 0.61
C GLN A 174 -13.98 -4.83 1.72
N LYS A 175 -15.19 -4.42 2.14
CA LYS A 175 -15.97 -5.18 3.15
C LYS A 175 -16.22 -6.61 2.72
N LYS A 176 -16.56 -6.84 1.44
CA LYS A 176 -16.78 -8.18 0.90
C LYS A 176 -15.50 -9.02 0.93
N ALA A 177 -14.35 -8.44 0.57
CA ALA A 177 -13.07 -9.13 0.66
C ALA A 177 -12.76 -9.50 2.13
N LEU A 178 -12.84 -8.55 3.05
CA LEU A 178 -12.56 -8.75 4.47
C LEU A 178 -13.46 -9.83 5.10
N SER A 179 -14.74 -9.91 4.71
CA SER A 179 -15.65 -10.95 5.22
C SER A 179 -15.37 -12.35 4.65
N HIS A 180 -14.57 -12.44 3.59
CA HIS A 180 -14.27 -13.69 2.91
C HIS A 180 -12.86 -14.24 3.18
N ILE A 181 -11.92 -13.36 3.52
CA ILE A 181 -10.54 -13.74 3.82
C ILE A 181 -10.49 -14.67 5.05
N ARG A 182 -9.95 -15.87 4.85
CA ARG A 182 -9.64 -16.86 5.89
C ARG A 182 -8.66 -17.89 5.36
N ALA A 183 -8.03 -18.65 6.26
CA ALA A 183 -7.19 -19.77 5.87
C ALA A 183 -7.98 -20.79 5.03
N GLY A 184 -7.33 -21.34 4.00
CA GLY A 184 -7.90 -22.31 3.07
C GLY A 184 -8.60 -21.69 1.85
N ILE A 185 -8.80 -20.39 1.78
CA ILE A 185 -9.36 -19.69 0.61
C ILE A 185 -8.24 -19.34 -0.38
N SER A 186 -8.56 -19.42 -1.66
CA SER A 186 -7.64 -18.96 -2.71
C SER A 186 -7.65 -17.44 -2.83
N SER A 187 -6.47 -16.84 -3.06
CA SER A 187 -6.28 -15.40 -3.18
C SER A 187 -7.00 -14.82 -4.41
N ASP A 188 -7.11 -15.58 -5.50
CA ASP A 188 -7.83 -15.19 -6.70
C ASP A 188 -9.36 -15.16 -6.47
N GLU A 189 -9.89 -16.06 -5.63
CA GLU A 189 -11.31 -16.03 -5.24
C GLU A 189 -11.64 -14.73 -4.48
N VAL A 190 -10.76 -14.28 -3.55
CA VAL A 190 -10.92 -13.02 -2.85
C VAL A 190 -10.87 -11.84 -3.84
N HIS A 191 -9.90 -11.85 -4.75
CA HIS A 191 -9.74 -10.82 -5.77
C HIS A 191 -10.94 -10.76 -6.72
N GLN A 192 -11.43 -11.91 -7.19
CA GLN A 192 -12.60 -11.98 -8.08
C GLN A 192 -13.86 -11.40 -7.42
N ARG A 193 -14.06 -11.62 -6.12
CA ARG A 193 -15.18 -11.03 -5.36
C ARG A 193 -15.11 -9.49 -5.32
N VAL A 194 -13.91 -8.93 -5.24
CA VAL A 194 -13.71 -7.48 -5.34
C VAL A 194 -14.08 -6.99 -6.74
N CYS A 195 -13.54 -7.60 -7.78
CA CYS A 195 -13.84 -7.26 -9.17
C CYS A 195 -15.34 -7.33 -9.47
N ASP A 196 -16.00 -8.41 -9.06
CA ASP A 196 -17.46 -8.58 -9.24
C ASP A 196 -18.27 -7.52 -8.47
N SER A 197 -17.79 -7.13 -7.28
CA SER A 197 -18.45 -6.08 -6.51
C SER A 197 -18.35 -4.72 -7.18
N LEU A 198 -17.19 -4.37 -7.70
CA LEU A 198 -16.97 -3.11 -8.41
C LEU A 198 -17.77 -3.07 -9.71
N LYS A 199 -17.72 -4.16 -10.49
CA LYS A 199 -18.51 -4.30 -11.71
C LYS A 199 -20.02 -4.15 -11.44
N LYS A 200 -20.57 -4.80 -10.40
CA LYS A 200 -21.97 -4.65 -9.98
C LYS A 200 -22.33 -3.22 -9.54
N SER A 201 -21.34 -2.45 -9.11
CA SER A 201 -21.49 -1.03 -8.77
C SER A 201 -21.35 -0.09 -9.98
N GLY A 202 -21.18 -0.64 -11.19
CA GLY A 202 -21.07 0.11 -12.44
C GLY A 202 -19.64 0.52 -12.82
N PHE A 203 -18.61 -0.05 -12.15
CA PHE A 203 -17.22 0.22 -12.45
C PHE A 203 -16.57 -0.98 -13.14
N GLU A 204 -16.46 -0.89 -14.47
CA GLU A 204 -15.77 -1.86 -15.30
C GLU A 204 -14.26 -1.64 -15.23
N THR A 205 -13.49 -2.71 -15.46
CA THR A 205 -12.04 -2.65 -15.57
C THR A 205 -11.64 -3.03 -17.00
N GLY A 206 -10.73 -2.29 -17.56
CA GLY A 206 -10.27 -2.53 -18.93
C GLY A 206 -9.10 -1.65 -19.32
N GLU A 207 -8.85 -1.61 -20.63
CA GLU A 207 -7.79 -0.82 -21.24
C GLU A 207 -8.34 -0.10 -22.48
N VAL A 208 -8.01 1.18 -22.63
CA VAL A 208 -8.32 1.98 -23.83
C VAL A 208 -7.04 2.70 -24.26
N ASN A 209 -6.61 2.45 -25.48
CA ASN A 209 -5.39 3.06 -26.06
C ASN A 209 -4.12 2.88 -25.20
N GLY A 210 -3.96 1.72 -24.56
CA GLY A 210 -2.82 1.44 -23.69
C GLY A 210 -2.94 2.02 -22.27
N ILE A 211 -4.07 2.66 -21.93
CA ILE A 211 -4.32 3.23 -20.60
C ILE A 211 -5.32 2.33 -19.88
N ASN A 212 -4.91 1.82 -18.72
CA ASN A 212 -5.79 1.05 -17.85
C ASN A 212 -6.83 1.95 -17.16
N TYR A 213 -8.04 1.43 -16.97
CA TYR A 213 -9.07 2.08 -16.18
C TYR A 213 -9.78 1.09 -15.26
N GLY A 214 -10.46 1.61 -14.22
CA GLY A 214 -11.11 0.80 -13.21
C GLY A 214 -10.12 0.17 -12.25
N PHE A 215 -10.41 -1.02 -11.75
CA PHE A 215 -9.57 -1.74 -10.79
C PHE A 215 -8.57 -2.65 -11.51
N PHE A 216 -7.40 -2.16 -11.85
CA PHE A 216 -6.40 -2.85 -12.67
C PHE A 216 -5.22 -3.47 -11.89
N HIS A 217 -5.19 -3.35 -10.56
CA HIS A 217 -4.15 -3.92 -9.69
C HIS A 217 -4.68 -5.04 -8.79
N GLY A 218 -3.82 -5.63 -7.96
CA GLY A 218 -4.21 -6.65 -6.99
C GLY A 218 -5.08 -6.08 -5.86
N THR A 219 -5.81 -6.95 -5.19
CA THR A 219 -6.61 -6.55 -4.01
C THR A 219 -5.76 -6.27 -2.80
N GLY A 220 -4.53 -6.81 -2.76
CA GLY A 220 -3.59 -6.61 -1.66
C GLY A 220 -2.40 -7.55 -1.74
N HIS A 221 -1.58 -7.51 -0.72
CA HIS A 221 -0.31 -8.23 -0.63
C HIS A 221 0.01 -8.61 0.81
N GLY A 222 0.93 -9.54 1.00
CA GLY A 222 1.54 -9.79 2.29
C GLY A 222 2.36 -8.60 2.76
N VAL A 223 2.39 -8.36 4.05
CA VAL A 223 3.22 -7.34 4.69
C VAL A 223 4.04 -7.97 5.82
N GLY A 224 5.30 -7.57 5.95
CA GLY A 224 6.20 -8.11 6.96
C GLY A 224 7.52 -7.34 7.03
N LEU A 225 8.63 -8.01 6.74
CA LEU A 225 9.95 -7.38 6.63
C LEU A 225 10.13 -6.61 5.32
N ASP A 226 9.32 -6.90 4.31
CA ASP A 226 9.13 -6.08 3.13
C ASP A 226 7.71 -5.54 3.09
N ILE A 227 7.52 -4.38 2.46
CA ILE A 227 6.18 -3.80 2.27
C ILE A 227 5.33 -4.72 1.39
N HIS A 228 5.92 -5.29 0.35
CA HIS A 228 5.29 -6.25 -0.53
C HIS A 228 5.97 -7.62 -0.41
N GLU A 229 5.31 -8.58 0.22
CA GLU A 229 5.77 -9.97 0.28
C GLU A 229 4.61 -10.95 0.01
N ALA A 230 4.88 -12.25 0.04
CA ALA A 230 3.84 -13.28 -0.10
C ALA A 230 2.93 -13.36 1.15
N PRO A 231 1.63 -13.70 0.93
CA PRO A 231 0.97 -14.01 -0.34
C PRO A 231 0.49 -12.73 -1.05
N ARG A 232 0.27 -12.81 -2.37
CA ARG A 232 -0.44 -11.76 -3.09
C ARG A 232 -1.93 -12.06 -3.16
N ILE A 233 -2.78 -11.06 -2.88
CA ILE A 233 -4.23 -11.15 -3.07
C ILE A 233 -4.56 -10.62 -4.47
N GLY A 234 -4.54 -11.53 -5.43
CA GLY A 234 -4.70 -11.21 -6.85
C GLY A 234 -4.91 -12.48 -7.66
N LYS A 235 -4.56 -12.46 -8.94
CA LYS A 235 -4.76 -13.58 -9.89
C LYS A 235 -3.78 -14.76 -9.69
N SER A 236 -2.98 -14.76 -8.63
CA SER A 236 -1.94 -15.80 -8.39
C SER A 236 -2.50 -17.15 -7.95
N GLY A 237 -3.72 -17.20 -7.41
CA GLY A 237 -4.35 -18.42 -6.92
C GLY A 237 -3.67 -19.03 -5.70
N GLU A 238 -2.87 -18.27 -4.94
CA GLU A 238 -2.23 -18.76 -3.73
C GLU A 238 -3.25 -19.06 -2.63
N ILE A 239 -3.15 -20.24 -2.01
CA ILE A 239 -4.00 -20.57 -0.86
C ILE A 239 -3.54 -19.80 0.38
N LEU A 240 -4.47 -19.05 0.98
CA LEU A 240 -4.21 -18.32 2.23
C LEU A 240 -4.07 -19.28 3.40
N ARG A 241 -3.16 -18.99 4.31
CA ARG A 241 -2.80 -19.84 5.45
C ARG A 241 -2.99 -19.06 6.75
N SER A 242 -3.22 -19.79 7.83
CA SER A 242 -3.15 -19.20 9.17
C SER A 242 -1.74 -18.64 9.41
N GLY A 243 -1.66 -17.40 9.90
CA GLY A 243 -0.39 -16.66 10.06
C GLY A 243 -0.01 -15.78 8.86
N ASP A 244 -0.73 -15.85 7.72
CA ASP A 244 -0.60 -14.81 6.68
C ASP A 244 -1.10 -13.46 7.24
N VAL A 245 -0.32 -12.40 7.03
CA VAL A 245 -0.74 -11.01 7.28
C VAL A 245 -0.77 -10.30 5.94
N VAL A 246 -1.93 -9.74 5.59
CA VAL A 246 -2.17 -9.18 4.25
C VAL A 246 -2.89 -7.84 4.31
N THR A 247 -2.69 -7.00 3.30
CA THR A 247 -3.49 -5.81 3.03
C THR A 247 -4.77 -6.15 2.27
N VAL A 248 -5.77 -5.27 2.34
CA VAL A 248 -7.00 -5.30 1.53
C VAL A 248 -7.31 -3.88 1.09
N GLU A 249 -6.90 -3.56 -0.10
CA GLU A 249 -6.80 -2.18 -0.61
C GLU A 249 -7.32 -2.03 -2.05
N PRO A 250 -8.57 -2.45 -2.34
CA PRO A 250 -9.15 -2.18 -3.66
C PRO A 250 -9.22 -0.69 -3.92
N GLY A 251 -9.02 -0.27 -5.19
CA GLY A 251 -9.02 1.11 -5.65
C GLY A 251 -9.75 1.30 -6.98
N LEU A 252 -10.16 2.54 -7.27
CA LEU A 252 -10.76 2.99 -8.54
C LEU A 252 -10.17 4.33 -8.93
#